data_52ca239d6215fff6d6213e72835471fa
#
_entry.id   52ca239d6215fff6d6213e72835471fa
#
_cell.length_a   1.000
_cell.length_b   1.000
_cell.length_c   1.000
_cell.angle_alpha   90.00
_cell.angle_beta   90.00
_cell.angle_gamma   90.00
#
_symmetry.space_group_name_H-M   'P 1'
#
loop_
_entity.id
_entity.type
_entity.pdbx_description
1 polymer ?
#
loop_
_entity_poly.entity_id
_entity_poly.type
_entity_poly.pdbx_seq_one_letter_code
_entity_poly.pdbx_strand_id
1 'polypeptide(L)'
;MDWQLFWTAFGAIGTTLGSLITAIAVVVAVIQYKQPLKKKVKLTVGTSIPVYGKELGEDCLSISLANTGIRDVVITNIYLDTGTKKLVVNNLMVDFTNENLCVLFPKKLPPEEIIPYANLAHALLDLVNRKAIKPTQKIRIVATDTTAGEYRSEWKFTPNDFINRYTKK
;
A
#
# COMPACT_ATOMS: atom_id res chain seq x y z
N MET A 1 -25.33 -30.96 55.48
CA MET A 1 -24.77 -30.32 54.26
C MET A 1 -23.79 -31.31 53.64
N ASP A 2 -24.04 -31.78 52.44
CA ASP A 2 -23.30 -32.88 51.83
C ASP A 2 -21.99 -32.33 51.25
N TRP A 3 -20.90 -32.42 51.98
CA TRP A 3 -19.57 -31.92 51.59
C TRP A 3 -19.08 -32.51 50.31
N GLN A 4 -19.44 -33.74 50.00
CA GLN A 4 -19.10 -34.38 48.72
C GLN A 4 -19.77 -33.69 47.54
N LEU A 5 -21.05 -33.30 47.67
CA LEU A 5 -21.82 -32.66 46.67
C LEU A 5 -21.28 -31.23 46.42
N PHE A 6 -20.87 -30.53 47.44
CA PHE A 6 -20.22 -29.22 47.36
C PHE A 6 -18.93 -29.28 46.54
N TRP A 7 -18.04 -30.21 46.88
CA TRP A 7 -16.75 -30.33 46.19
C TRP A 7 -16.92 -30.80 44.74
N THR A 8 -17.87 -31.65 44.44
CA THR A 8 -18.15 -32.09 43.08
C THR A 8 -18.69 -30.93 42.25
N ALA A 9 -19.61 -30.13 42.77
CA ALA A 9 -20.12 -28.96 42.08
C ALA A 9 -19.03 -27.91 41.85
N PHE A 10 -18.18 -27.66 42.84
CA PHE A 10 -17.07 -26.73 42.73
C PHE A 10 -16.02 -27.19 41.70
N GLY A 11 -15.73 -28.47 41.66
CA GLY A 11 -14.86 -29.07 40.66
C GLY A 11 -15.44 -28.96 39.23
N ALA A 12 -16.74 -29.20 39.06
CA ALA A 12 -17.40 -29.07 37.78
C ALA A 12 -17.40 -27.66 37.27
N ILE A 13 -17.64 -26.65 38.12
CA ILE A 13 -17.56 -25.22 37.77
C ILE A 13 -16.14 -24.85 37.39
N GLY A 14 -15.12 -25.31 38.17
CA GLY A 14 -13.72 -25.03 37.89
C GLY A 14 -13.26 -25.59 36.54
N THR A 15 -13.64 -26.82 36.22
CA THR A 15 -13.30 -27.44 34.91
C THR A 15 -13.99 -26.75 33.74
N THR A 16 -15.25 -26.34 33.91
CA THR A 16 -15.99 -25.61 32.86
C THR A 16 -15.37 -24.25 32.59
N LEU A 17 -15.06 -23.48 33.63
CA LEU A 17 -14.39 -22.19 33.49
C LEU A 17 -12.98 -22.34 32.91
N GLY A 18 -12.22 -23.34 33.36
CA GLY A 18 -10.89 -23.63 32.83
C GLY A 18 -10.91 -23.96 31.33
N SER A 19 -11.86 -24.78 30.89
CA SER A 19 -12.03 -25.11 29.46
C SER A 19 -12.42 -23.90 28.62
N LEU A 20 -13.30 -23.03 29.12
CA LEU A 20 -13.69 -21.80 28.44
C LEU A 20 -12.50 -20.83 28.27
N ILE A 21 -11.72 -20.63 29.34
CA ILE A 21 -10.51 -19.78 29.28
C ILE A 21 -9.50 -20.34 28.27
N THR A 22 -9.31 -21.67 28.28
CA THR A 22 -8.40 -22.34 27.31
C THR A 22 -8.88 -22.15 25.87
N ALA A 23 -10.18 -22.30 25.60
CA ALA A 23 -10.74 -22.09 24.29
C ALA A 23 -10.52 -20.62 23.79
N ILE A 24 -10.76 -19.64 24.65
CA ILE A 24 -10.50 -18.23 24.35
C ILE A 24 -8.99 -18.00 24.06
N ALA A 25 -8.10 -18.56 24.88
CA ALA A 25 -6.66 -18.42 24.66
C ALA A 25 -6.21 -19.01 23.31
N VAL A 26 -6.75 -20.16 22.91
CA VAL A 26 -6.46 -20.77 21.60
C VAL A 26 -6.94 -19.86 20.46
N VAL A 27 -8.16 -19.31 20.55
CA VAL A 27 -8.70 -18.40 19.54
C VAL A 27 -7.82 -17.15 19.42
N VAL A 28 -7.43 -16.55 20.54
CA VAL A 28 -6.53 -15.38 20.56
C VAL A 28 -5.18 -15.72 19.94
N ALA A 29 -4.60 -16.86 20.30
CA ALA A 29 -3.31 -17.31 19.74
C ALA A 29 -3.39 -17.50 18.22
N VAL A 30 -4.48 -18.11 17.71
CA VAL A 30 -4.70 -18.28 16.26
C VAL A 30 -4.85 -16.93 15.55
N ILE A 31 -5.56 -15.96 16.14
CA ILE A 31 -5.72 -14.62 15.57
C ILE A 31 -4.36 -13.91 15.54
N GLN A 32 -3.62 -13.94 16.65
CA GLN A 32 -2.29 -13.32 16.74
C GLN A 32 -1.29 -13.95 15.78
N TYR A 33 -1.36 -15.26 15.56
CA TYR A 33 -0.52 -15.95 14.60
C TYR A 33 -0.86 -15.58 13.13
N LYS A 34 -2.15 -15.42 12.81
CA LYS A 34 -2.58 -15.08 11.44
C LYS A 34 -2.37 -13.62 11.05
N GLN A 35 -2.44 -12.68 12.00
CA GLN A 35 -2.30 -11.25 11.70
C GLN A 35 -0.97 -10.87 11.06
N PRO A 36 0.21 -11.30 11.58
CA PRO A 36 1.49 -10.96 10.96
C PRO A 36 1.71 -11.65 9.61
N LEU A 37 0.96 -12.71 9.29
CA LEU A 37 1.08 -13.39 8.01
C LEU A 37 0.43 -12.64 6.85
N LYS A 38 -0.37 -11.61 7.12
CA LYS A 38 -0.97 -10.79 6.07
C LYS A 38 0.08 -9.88 5.44
N LYS A 39 0.10 -9.86 4.12
CA LYS A 39 0.86 -8.86 3.37
C LYS A 39 0.29 -7.48 3.66
N LYS A 40 1.13 -6.53 4.00
CA LYS A 40 0.75 -5.14 4.28
C LYS A 40 1.65 -4.21 3.49
N VAL A 41 1.09 -3.54 2.50
CA VAL A 41 1.81 -2.50 1.75
C VAL A 41 1.06 -1.20 1.91
N LYS A 42 1.77 -0.17 2.33
CA LYS A 42 1.27 1.20 2.38
C LYS A 42 1.71 1.91 1.12
N LEU A 43 0.74 2.38 0.35
CA LEU A 43 0.96 3.19 -0.84
C LEU A 43 0.66 4.64 -0.48
N THR A 44 1.69 5.47 -0.52
CA THR A 44 1.59 6.90 -0.26
C THR A 44 1.85 7.66 -1.55
N VAL A 45 1.06 8.67 -1.79
CA VAL A 45 1.21 9.59 -2.92
C VAL A 45 1.37 10.99 -2.37
N GLY A 46 2.35 11.70 -2.86
CA GLY A 46 2.65 13.06 -2.43
C GLY A 46 3.26 13.89 -3.55
N THR A 47 3.58 15.13 -3.24
CA THR A 47 4.39 15.99 -4.10
C THR A 47 5.79 16.08 -3.50
N SER A 48 6.81 16.05 -4.33
CA SER A 48 8.20 16.23 -3.94
C SER A 48 8.91 17.10 -4.95
N ILE A 49 9.90 17.85 -4.47
CA ILE A 49 10.81 18.62 -5.31
C ILE A 49 12.18 17.98 -5.16
N PRO A 50 12.70 17.31 -6.18
CA PRO A 50 14.05 16.76 -6.11
C PRO A 50 15.08 17.88 -6.02
N VAL A 51 16.11 17.67 -5.23
CA VAL A 51 17.21 18.63 -5.06
C VAL A 51 18.46 18.02 -5.67
N TYR A 52 19.01 18.65 -6.70
CA TYR A 52 20.23 18.25 -7.36
C TYR A 52 21.39 19.16 -6.95
N GLY A 53 22.13 18.77 -5.92
CA GLY A 53 23.18 19.62 -5.36
C GLY A 53 22.61 20.93 -4.76
N LYS A 54 22.80 22.07 -5.45
CA LYS A 54 22.26 23.38 -5.06
C LYS A 54 21.01 23.79 -5.86
N GLU A 55 20.65 23.04 -6.87
CA GLU A 55 19.53 23.34 -7.75
C GLU A 55 18.27 22.61 -7.32
N LEU A 56 17.14 23.31 -7.35
CA LEU A 56 15.82 22.73 -7.14
C LEU A 56 15.31 22.19 -8.47
N GLY A 57 14.95 20.93 -8.49
CA GLY A 57 14.28 20.34 -9.64
C GLY A 57 12.81 20.76 -9.75
N GLU A 58 12.12 20.19 -10.70
CA GLU A 58 10.70 20.46 -10.90
C GLU A 58 9.83 19.67 -9.92
N ASP A 59 8.66 20.23 -9.60
CA ASP A 59 7.66 19.54 -8.77
C ASP A 59 7.30 18.17 -9.37
N CYS A 60 7.42 17.11 -8.60
CA CYS A 60 7.12 15.75 -9.01
C CYS A 60 5.98 15.16 -8.22
N LEU A 61 5.17 14.33 -8.85
CA LEU A 61 4.28 13.43 -8.14
C LEU A 61 5.11 12.26 -7.64
N SER A 62 5.32 12.18 -6.33
CA SER A 62 6.02 11.07 -5.71
C SER A 62 5.05 9.97 -5.28
N ILE A 63 5.43 8.73 -5.56
CA ILE A 63 4.73 7.54 -5.09
C ILE A 63 5.72 6.77 -4.25
N SER A 64 5.30 6.40 -3.04
CA SER A 64 6.10 5.58 -2.14
C SER A 64 5.35 4.30 -1.81
N LEU A 65 6.01 3.18 -1.98
CA LEU A 65 5.55 1.85 -1.60
C LEU A 65 6.37 1.37 -0.41
N ALA A 66 5.72 1.21 0.74
CA ALA A 66 6.35 0.71 1.95
C ALA A 66 5.74 -0.63 2.35
N ASN A 67 6.56 -1.65 2.49
CA ASN A 67 6.11 -2.92 3.06
C ASN A 67 6.10 -2.81 4.59
N THR A 68 4.91 -2.65 5.16
CA THR A 68 4.69 -2.58 6.62
C THR A 68 4.35 -3.95 7.23
N GLY A 69 4.40 -5.01 6.43
CA GLY A 69 4.24 -6.39 6.86
C GLY A 69 5.57 -7.07 7.14
N ILE A 70 5.51 -8.32 7.58
CA ILE A 70 6.70 -9.15 7.87
C ILE A 70 7.05 -10.11 6.72
N ARG A 71 6.28 -10.11 5.64
CA ARG A 71 6.50 -10.96 4.46
C ARG A 71 6.94 -10.14 3.27
N ASP A 72 7.79 -10.72 2.46
CA ASP A 72 8.10 -10.18 1.14
C ASP A 72 6.82 -10.01 0.31
N VAL A 73 6.72 -8.89 -0.37
CA VAL A 73 5.67 -8.63 -1.34
C VAL A 73 6.32 -8.40 -2.70
N VAL A 74 5.81 -9.03 -3.74
CA VAL A 74 6.28 -8.81 -5.09
C VAL A 74 5.24 -7.99 -5.82
N ILE A 75 5.54 -6.73 -6.07
CA ILE A 75 4.67 -5.81 -6.81
C ILE A 75 4.80 -6.11 -8.30
N THR A 76 3.68 -6.39 -8.94
CA THR A 76 3.64 -6.73 -10.37
C THR A 76 3.33 -5.55 -11.25
N ASN A 77 2.42 -4.68 -10.83
CA ASN A 77 2.00 -3.54 -11.62
C ASN A 77 1.57 -2.36 -10.74
N ILE A 78 1.71 -1.17 -11.32
CA ILE A 78 1.12 0.06 -10.79
C ILE A 78 0.16 0.63 -11.84
N TYR A 79 -1.03 1.02 -11.37
CA TYR A 79 -2.10 1.55 -12.21
C TYR A 79 -2.53 2.94 -11.74
N LEU A 80 -2.97 3.74 -12.70
CA LEU A 80 -3.84 4.88 -12.46
C LEU A 80 -5.29 4.39 -12.57
N ASP A 81 -6.00 4.36 -11.46
CA ASP A 81 -7.41 3.99 -11.40
C ASP A 81 -8.27 5.25 -11.51
N THR A 82 -9.00 5.36 -12.61
CA THR A 82 -9.91 6.48 -12.90
C THR A 82 -11.34 6.20 -12.46
N GLY A 83 -11.58 5.05 -11.83
CA GLY A 83 -12.92 4.56 -11.49
C GLY A 83 -13.61 3.82 -12.63
N THR A 84 -13.34 4.17 -13.88
CA THR A 84 -13.89 3.51 -15.09
C THR A 84 -12.86 2.62 -15.79
N LYS A 85 -11.59 3.00 -15.73
CA LYS A 85 -10.48 2.31 -16.39
C LYS A 85 -9.27 2.27 -15.45
N LYS A 86 -8.48 1.21 -15.57
CA LYS A 86 -7.15 1.10 -14.95
C LYS A 86 -6.09 1.23 -16.03
N LEU A 87 -5.24 2.24 -15.94
CA LEU A 87 -4.15 2.49 -16.89
C LEU A 87 -2.83 2.04 -16.24
N VAL A 88 -2.13 1.11 -16.89
CA VAL A 88 -0.82 0.64 -16.43
C VAL A 88 0.21 1.74 -16.64
N VAL A 89 0.98 2.05 -15.59
CA VAL A 89 2.00 3.11 -15.63
C VAL A 89 3.40 2.62 -15.28
N ASN A 90 3.63 1.32 -15.33
CA ASN A 90 4.93 0.71 -15.01
C ASN A 90 6.10 1.37 -15.75
N ASN A 91 5.93 1.63 -17.05
CA ASN A 91 6.97 2.19 -17.90
C ASN A 91 7.20 3.69 -17.70
N LEU A 92 6.36 4.33 -16.89
CA LEU A 92 6.41 5.77 -16.62
C LEU A 92 7.06 6.07 -15.26
N MET A 93 7.44 5.03 -14.52
CA MET A 93 8.02 5.15 -13.20
C MET A 93 9.55 5.18 -13.31
N VAL A 94 10.14 6.27 -12.84
CA VAL A 94 11.61 6.44 -12.79
C VAL A 94 12.05 6.32 -11.33
N ASP A 95 13.10 5.55 -11.11
CA ASP A 95 13.74 5.44 -9.79
C ASP A 95 14.74 6.57 -9.63
N PHE A 96 14.50 7.48 -8.68
CA PHE A 96 15.44 8.60 -8.42
C PHE A 96 16.72 8.19 -7.72
N THR A 97 16.77 6.99 -7.14
CA THR A 97 18.00 6.49 -6.50
C THR A 97 19.02 6.01 -7.52
N ASN A 98 18.58 5.74 -8.77
CA ASN A 98 19.42 5.33 -9.90
C ASN A 98 19.07 6.20 -11.11
N GLU A 99 19.88 7.18 -11.38
CA GLU A 99 19.69 8.30 -12.32
C GLU A 99 19.20 7.97 -13.75
N ASN A 100 18.98 6.72 -14.12
CA ASN A 100 18.58 6.36 -15.50
C ASN A 100 17.72 5.10 -15.64
N LEU A 101 17.15 4.54 -14.57
CA LEU A 101 16.48 3.26 -14.69
C LEU A 101 14.97 3.39 -14.50
N CYS A 102 14.21 3.08 -15.56
CA CYS A 102 12.81 2.71 -15.40
C CYS A 102 12.71 1.56 -14.40
N VAL A 103 11.81 1.69 -13.45
CA VAL A 103 11.57 0.60 -12.50
C VAL A 103 11.02 -0.60 -13.24
N LEU A 104 11.78 -1.68 -13.23
CA LEU A 104 11.34 -2.94 -13.83
C LEU A 104 10.41 -3.67 -12.86
N PHE A 105 9.23 -3.99 -13.33
CA PHE A 105 8.30 -4.88 -12.64
C PHE A 105 8.38 -6.29 -13.26
N PRO A 106 8.19 -7.35 -12.46
CA PRO A 106 7.85 -7.37 -11.05
C PRO A 106 9.02 -7.01 -10.13
N LYS A 107 8.78 -6.22 -9.07
CA LYS A 107 9.78 -5.83 -8.08
C LYS A 107 9.47 -6.40 -6.71
N LYS A 108 10.47 -7.06 -6.10
CA LYS A 108 10.38 -7.57 -4.73
C LYS A 108 10.53 -6.41 -3.75
N LEU A 109 9.66 -6.38 -2.75
CA LEU A 109 9.62 -5.42 -1.66
C LEU A 109 9.73 -6.18 -0.33
N PRO A 110 10.94 -6.33 0.23
CA PRO A 110 11.14 -6.94 1.54
C PRO A 110 10.43 -6.19 2.67
N PRO A 111 10.28 -6.80 3.85
CA PRO A 111 9.81 -6.11 5.04
C PRO A 111 10.59 -4.84 5.34
N GLU A 112 9.89 -3.79 5.78
CA GLU A 112 10.46 -2.49 6.15
C GLU A 112 11.16 -1.72 5.01
N GLU A 113 11.20 -2.28 3.79
CA GLU A 113 11.73 -1.56 2.64
C GLU A 113 10.72 -0.55 2.11
N ILE A 114 11.24 0.63 1.77
CA ILE A 114 10.49 1.69 1.11
C ILE A 114 11.11 1.92 -0.25
N ILE A 115 10.31 1.83 -1.28
CA ILE A 115 10.72 2.17 -2.64
C ILE A 115 10.06 3.50 -3.00
N PRO A 116 10.82 4.60 -3.01
CA PRO A 116 10.33 5.86 -3.53
C PRO A 116 10.31 5.80 -5.05
N TYR A 117 9.16 6.06 -5.62
CA TYR A 117 9.01 6.28 -7.05
C TYR A 117 8.60 7.71 -7.27
N ALA A 118 9.18 8.34 -8.23
CA ALA A 118 8.80 9.69 -8.56
C ALA A 118 8.72 9.91 -10.07
N ASN A 119 8.02 10.97 -10.41
CA ASN A 119 7.82 11.56 -11.71
C ASN A 119 6.71 10.96 -12.58
N LEU A 120 5.47 11.24 -12.18
CA LEU A 120 4.31 11.02 -13.03
C LEU A 120 3.80 12.28 -13.71
N ALA A 121 4.39 13.46 -13.49
CA ALA A 121 3.81 14.70 -14.01
C ALA A 121 3.82 14.75 -15.53
N HIS A 122 4.95 14.43 -16.17
CA HIS A 122 5.04 14.34 -17.63
C HIS A 122 4.13 13.24 -18.20
N ALA A 123 4.06 12.11 -17.50
CA ALA A 123 3.21 11.00 -17.87
C ALA A 123 1.72 11.36 -17.79
N LEU A 124 1.31 12.09 -16.76
CA LEU A 124 -0.05 12.60 -16.63
C LEU A 124 -0.39 13.60 -17.75
N LEU A 125 0.54 14.50 -18.08
CA LEU A 125 0.37 15.44 -19.18
C LEU A 125 0.18 14.71 -20.52
N ASP A 126 1.01 13.71 -20.81
CA ASP A 126 0.89 12.90 -22.03
C ASP A 126 -0.44 12.16 -22.08
N LEU A 127 -0.89 11.55 -20.97
CA LEU A 127 -2.19 10.87 -20.90
C LEU A 127 -3.37 11.82 -21.09
N VAL A 128 -3.27 13.06 -20.61
CA VAL A 128 -4.28 14.11 -20.85
C VAL A 128 -4.27 14.54 -22.30
N ASN A 129 -3.10 14.79 -22.89
CA ASN A 129 -2.96 15.19 -24.30
C ASN A 129 -3.50 14.11 -25.25
N ARG A 130 -3.27 12.84 -24.94
CA ARG A 130 -3.84 11.69 -25.67
C ARG A 130 -5.31 11.45 -25.37
N LYS A 131 -5.97 12.28 -24.56
CA LYS A 131 -7.37 12.13 -24.16
C LYS A 131 -7.69 10.79 -23.46
N ALA A 132 -6.67 10.13 -22.90
CA ALA A 132 -6.84 8.90 -22.14
C ALA A 132 -7.49 9.16 -20.76
N ILE A 133 -7.24 10.34 -20.18
CA ILE A 133 -7.84 10.84 -18.94
C ILE A 133 -8.27 12.29 -19.12
N LYS A 134 -9.30 12.70 -18.36
CA LYS A 134 -9.73 14.11 -18.34
C LYS A 134 -8.92 14.88 -17.29
N PRO A 135 -8.57 16.16 -17.55
CA PRO A 135 -7.80 16.99 -16.62
C PRO A 135 -8.40 17.10 -15.21
N THR A 136 -9.73 17.08 -15.12
CA THR A 136 -10.50 17.19 -13.87
C THR A 136 -10.91 15.83 -13.27
N GLN A 137 -10.52 14.73 -13.90
CA GLN A 137 -10.90 13.40 -13.46
C GLN A 137 -10.13 13.01 -12.18
N LYS A 138 -10.86 12.58 -11.16
CA LYS A 138 -10.23 12.06 -9.93
C LYS A 138 -9.57 10.71 -10.22
N ILE A 139 -8.30 10.63 -9.91
CA ILE A 139 -7.46 9.46 -10.12
C ILE A 139 -6.95 8.96 -8.77
N ARG A 140 -6.79 7.65 -8.65
CA ARG A 140 -6.15 6.99 -7.52
C ARG A 140 -5.03 6.09 -8.05
N ILE A 141 -3.96 5.96 -7.31
CA ILE A 141 -2.90 5.01 -7.62
C ILE A 141 -3.20 3.68 -6.94
N VAL A 142 -3.01 2.60 -7.66
CA VAL A 142 -3.23 1.23 -7.21
C VAL A 142 -2.00 0.40 -7.59
N ALA A 143 -1.41 -0.28 -6.62
CA ALA A 143 -0.39 -1.29 -6.87
C ALA A 143 -1.00 -2.69 -6.70
N THR A 144 -0.53 -3.65 -7.50
CA THR A 144 -0.95 -5.05 -7.37
C THR A 144 0.24 -5.95 -7.12
N ASP A 145 0.02 -7.01 -6.38
CA ASP A 145 1.03 -8.04 -6.12
C ASP A 145 0.78 -9.32 -6.93
N THR A 146 1.70 -10.27 -6.83
CA THR A 146 1.61 -11.59 -7.50
C THR A 146 0.44 -12.45 -7.06
N THR A 147 -0.23 -12.11 -5.96
CA THR A 147 -1.41 -12.82 -5.45
C THR A 147 -2.71 -12.08 -5.76
N ALA A 148 -2.67 -11.12 -6.69
CA ALA A 148 -3.77 -10.22 -7.04
C ALA A 148 -4.26 -9.34 -5.86
N GLY A 149 -3.46 -9.18 -4.81
CA GLY A 149 -3.71 -8.21 -3.76
C GLY A 149 -3.62 -6.79 -4.32
N GLU A 150 -4.59 -5.94 -4.01
CA GLU A 150 -4.61 -4.53 -4.42
C GLU A 150 -4.30 -3.62 -3.24
N TYR A 151 -3.34 -2.73 -3.42
CA TYR A 151 -2.95 -1.68 -2.48
C TYR A 151 -3.29 -0.34 -3.09
N ARG A 152 -4.15 0.44 -2.43
CA ARG A 152 -4.71 1.67 -2.98
C ARG A 152 -4.22 2.87 -2.18
N SER A 153 -3.88 3.96 -2.90
CA SER A 153 -3.57 5.22 -2.23
C SER A 153 -4.82 5.79 -1.54
N GLU A 154 -4.64 6.38 -0.36
CA GLU A 154 -5.71 7.09 0.35
C GLU A 154 -6.08 8.37 -0.39
N TRP A 155 -5.08 9.05 -0.95
CA TRP A 155 -5.28 10.31 -1.66
C TRP A 155 -5.75 10.09 -3.10
N LYS A 156 -6.78 10.86 -3.47
CA LYS A 156 -7.26 11.01 -4.83
C LYS A 156 -6.86 12.40 -5.32
N PHE A 157 -6.32 12.49 -6.52
CA PHE A 157 -5.89 13.73 -7.12
C PHE A 157 -6.47 13.90 -8.53
N THR A 158 -6.39 15.10 -9.08
CA THR A 158 -6.72 15.36 -10.47
C THR A 158 -5.44 15.71 -11.24
N PRO A 159 -5.34 15.40 -12.56
CA PRO A 159 -4.20 15.82 -13.36
C PRO A 159 -3.95 17.33 -13.27
N ASN A 160 -4.98 18.16 -13.18
CA ASN A 160 -4.86 19.61 -13.06
C ASN A 160 -4.08 20.05 -11.79
N ASP A 161 -4.14 19.28 -10.71
CA ASP A 161 -3.42 19.61 -9.48
C ASP A 161 -1.90 19.68 -9.72
N PHE A 162 -1.41 18.95 -10.74
CA PHE A 162 0.00 18.90 -11.12
C PHE A 162 0.28 19.70 -12.38
N ILE A 163 -0.53 19.58 -13.43
CA ILE A 163 -0.32 20.25 -14.73
C ILE A 163 -0.28 21.75 -14.56
N ASN A 164 -1.17 22.34 -13.75
CA ASN A 164 -1.20 23.79 -13.52
C ASN A 164 0.06 24.33 -12.84
N ARG A 165 0.80 23.50 -12.13
CA ARG A 165 2.09 23.88 -11.55
C ARG A 165 3.22 23.88 -12.56
N TYR A 166 3.12 22.99 -13.58
CA TYR A 166 4.09 22.88 -14.67
C TYR A 166 3.93 23.96 -15.75
N THR A 167 2.69 24.37 -16.03
CA THR A 167 2.42 25.33 -17.11
C THR A 167 2.52 26.80 -16.68
N LYS A 168 2.71 27.06 -15.39
CA LYS A 168 2.87 28.44 -14.84
C LYS A 168 4.32 28.93 -14.76
N LYS A 169 5.25 28.20 -15.32
CA LYS A 169 6.62 28.65 -15.58
C LYS A 169 6.78 28.87 -17.09
#